data_f6889a8e069789ff858df99e98dcef5e
#
_entry.id   f6889a8e069789ff858df99e98dcef5e
#
_cell.length_a   1.000
_cell.length_b   1.000
_cell.length_c   1.000
_cell.angle_alpha   90.00
_cell.angle_beta   90.00
_cell.angle_gamma   90.00
#
_symmetry.space_group_name_H-M   'P 1'
#
loop_
_entity.id
_entity.type
_entity.pdbx_description
1 polymer ?
#
loop_
_entity_poly.entity_id
_entity_poly.type
_entity_poly.pdbx_seq_one_letter_code
_entity_poly.pdbx_strand_id
1 'polypeptide(L)'
;MPSLGDQVRDWHQGAQAVARGDWSCALRLFSGIPEPPARMCFNVGCVHLLAGDPEAALRAFDQAVTKDACMAVGFFQRGVANFQLERFQEALSDFRLALAQLRGNATIDYTQLGLRFQLQAWEVLFNVAAAQCGLGLWAEATHSLEEAISKGPEGARNSLDTALGQVQKQAPLQPRRVPRGEVFRPQRRHLEHLEPVDFLGKAKVVTSSIPEDQHKGVWRQRPQVQDTAGETRPGTAPRPRPSPLALLGQHPGTTPDKPQARKAAPTPGPAAPPACGFPCRGPTWSKLANRFLQVRVS
;
A
#
# COMPACT_ATOMS: atom_id res chain seq x y z
N MET A 1 -1.50 21.55 6.77
CA MET A 1 -1.42 20.18 6.26
C MET A 1 -1.00 20.24 4.81
N PRO A 2 0.01 19.51 4.36
CA PRO A 2 0.37 19.45 2.94
C PRO A 2 -0.81 18.92 2.12
N SER A 3 -1.01 19.49 0.93
CA SER A 3 -2.05 18.99 0.02
C SER A 3 -1.74 17.57 -0.43
N LEU A 4 -2.74 16.85 -0.95
CA LEU A 4 -2.51 15.52 -1.52
C LEU A 4 -1.51 15.57 -2.68
N GLY A 5 -1.57 16.62 -3.49
CA GLY A 5 -0.63 16.86 -4.57
C GLY A 5 0.80 17.00 -4.06
N ASP A 6 1.01 17.72 -2.95
CA ASP A 6 2.34 17.86 -2.33
C ASP A 6 2.84 16.50 -1.83
N GLN A 7 1.99 15.69 -1.19
CA GLN A 7 2.37 14.36 -0.71
C GLN A 7 2.80 13.42 -1.84
N VAL A 8 2.10 13.44 -2.98
CA VAL A 8 2.49 12.64 -4.16
C VAL A 8 3.78 13.17 -4.78
N ARG A 9 3.99 14.48 -4.78
CA ARG A 9 5.22 15.12 -5.23
C ARG A 9 6.41 14.74 -4.34
N ASP A 10 6.23 14.79 -3.02
CA ASP A 10 7.23 14.37 -2.04
C ASP A 10 7.56 12.88 -2.17
N TRP A 11 6.54 12.04 -2.37
CA TRP A 11 6.75 10.62 -2.66
C TRP A 11 7.60 10.40 -3.91
N HIS A 12 7.28 11.10 -5.00
CA HIS A 12 8.04 11.00 -6.25
C HIS A 12 9.50 11.46 -6.07
N GLN A 13 9.71 12.61 -5.43
CA GLN A 13 11.04 13.16 -5.16
C GLN A 13 11.83 12.24 -4.22
N GLY A 14 11.19 11.66 -3.20
CA GLY A 14 11.80 10.66 -2.32
C GLY A 14 12.28 9.44 -3.09
N ALA A 15 11.46 8.91 -4.00
CA ALA A 15 11.86 7.78 -4.84
C ALA A 15 13.01 8.13 -5.82
N GLN A 16 13.08 9.39 -6.28
CA GLN A 16 14.23 9.86 -7.06
C GLN A 16 15.49 10.00 -6.20
N ALA A 17 15.35 10.47 -4.95
CA ALA A 17 16.47 10.55 -4.00
C ALA A 17 17.05 9.15 -3.71
N VAL A 18 16.18 8.13 -3.54
CA VAL A 18 16.63 6.72 -3.43
C VAL A 18 17.44 6.29 -4.64
N ALA A 19 16.98 6.60 -5.85
CA ALA A 19 17.69 6.23 -7.08
C ALA A 19 19.08 6.89 -7.19
N ARG A 20 19.25 8.09 -6.59
CA ARG A 20 20.54 8.81 -6.54
C ARG A 20 21.43 8.39 -5.36
N GLY A 21 20.93 7.57 -4.44
CA GLY A 21 21.65 7.19 -3.22
C GLY A 21 21.61 8.22 -2.10
N ASP A 22 20.74 9.22 -2.18
CA ASP A 22 20.54 10.23 -1.13
C ASP A 22 19.51 9.75 -0.12
N TRP A 23 19.98 8.91 0.82
CA TRP A 23 19.13 8.28 1.83
C TRP A 23 18.53 9.30 2.79
N SER A 24 19.28 10.34 3.16
CA SER A 24 18.82 11.37 4.09
C SER A 24 17.68 12.19 3.51
N CYS A 25 17.78 12.60 2.26
CA CYS A 25 16.72 13.30 1.56
C CYS A 25 15.48 12.39 1.38
N ALA A 26 15.68 11.14 1.00
CA ALA A 26 14.59 10.18 0.83
C ALA A 26 13.81 9.97 2.14
N LEU A 27 14.50 9.73 3.25
CA LEU A 27 13.87 9.54 4.57
C LEU A 27 13.09 10.80 4.99
N ARG A 28 13.66 11.99 4.82
CA ARG A 28 12.98 13.23 5.16
C ARG A 28 11.68 13.41 4.39
N LEU A 29 11.69 13.14 3.08
CA LEU A 29 10.51 13.26 2.22
C LEU A 29 9.44 12.21 2.54
N PHE A 30 9.83 10.94 2.74
CA PHE A 30 8.88 9.89 3.08
C PHE A 30 8.29 10.03 4.47
N SER A 31 9.08 10.47 5.46
CA SER A 31 8.63 10.67 6.85
C SER A 31 7.78 11.94 7.02
N GLY A 32 7.86 12.89 6.08
CA GLY A 32 7.04 14.10 6.09
C GLY A 32 5.59 13.87 5.68
N ILE A 33 5.24 12.68 5.18
CA ILE A 33 3.88 12.35 4.77
C ILE A 33 3.05 11.97 5.99
N PRO A 34 1.97 12.70 6.32
CA PRO A 34 1.08 12.35 7.42
C PRO A 34 0.38 11.02 7.15
N GLU A 35 0.24 10.20 8.20
CA GLU A 35 -0.42 8.88 8.11
C GLU A 35 0.06 8.05 6.90
N PRO A 36 1.36 7.76 6.80
CA PRO A 36 1.93 7.15 5.60
C PRO A 36 1.25 5.81 5.30
N PRO A 37 0.87 5.53 4.05
CA PRO A 37 0.31 4.24 3.65
C PRO A 37 1.36 3.12 3.77
N ALA A 38 0.93 1.86 3.78
CA ALA A 38 1.82 0.69 3.89
C ALA A 38 3.02 0.73 2.93
N ARG A 39 2.82 1.16 1.68
CA ARG A 39 3.89 1.29 0.67
C ARG A 39 4.94 2.33 1.06
N MET A 40 4.52 3.39 1.74
CA MET A 40 5.46 4.42 2.20
C MET A 40 6.28 3.91 3.38
N CYS A 41 5.64 3.22 4.35
CA CYS A 41 6.36 2.55 5.43
C CYS A 41 7.36 1.52 4.87
N PHE A 42 6.98 0.78 3.84
CA PHE A 42 7.88 -0.13 3.13
C PHE A 42 9.08 0.61 2.52
N ASN A 43 8.85 1.75 1.84
CA ASN A 43 9.92 2.56 1.27
C ASN A 43 10.92 3.05 2.34
N VAL A 44 10.39 3.53 3.47
CA VAL A 44 11.22 3.93 4.63
C VAL A 44 12.07 2.77 5.10
N GLY A 45 11.48 1.57 5.25
CA GLY A 45 12.20 0.36 5.62
C GLY A 45 13.31 0.01 4.63
N CYS A 46 13.04 0.07 3.33
CA CYS A 46 14.05 -0.17 2.29
C CYS A 46 15.21 0.83 2.38
N VAL A 47 14.93 2.11 2.62
CA VAL A 47 15.98 3.13 2.75
C VAL A 47 16.84 2.89 3.99
N HIS A 48 16.24 2.53 5.13
CA HIS A 48 17.01 2.18 6.34
C HIS A 48 17.90 0.96 6.12
N LEU A 49 17.42 -0.10 5.42
CA LEU A 49 18.28 -1.23 5.05
C LEU A 49 19.46 -0.82 4.16
N LEU A 50 19.24 0.12 3.23
CA LEU A 50 20.30 0.65 2.37
C LEU A 50 21.31 1.52 3.13
N ALA A 51 20.83 2.23 4.16
CA ALA A 51 21.65 3.04 5.05
C ALA A 51 22.42 2.21 6.10
N GLY A 52 22.13 0.90 6.21
CA GLY A 52 22.78 0.01 7.18
C GLY A 52 22.18 0.05 8.58
N ASP A 53 20.91 0.49 8.70
CA ASP A 53 20.16 0.51 9.96
C ASP A 53 18.99 -0.52 9.91
N PRO A 54 19.28 -1.81 10.16
CA PRO A 54 18.26 -2.85 10.11
C PRO A 54 17.22 -2.75 11.25
N GLU A 55 17.55 -2.13 12.37
CA GLU A 55 16.60 -1.90 13.47
C GLU A 55 15.52 -0.88 13.08
N ALA A 56 15.90 0.25 12.49
CA ALA A 56 14.94 1.22 11.99
C ALA A 56 14.14 0.66 10.80
N ALA A 57 14.77 -0.13 9.95
CA ALA A 57 14.10 -0.83 8.87
C ALA A 57 13.02 -1.77 9.39
N LEU A 58 13.32 -2.56 10.42
CA LEU A 58 12.38 -3.49 11.05
C LEU A 58 11.13 -2.74 11.54
N ARG A 59 11.31 -1.64 12.28
CA ARG A 59 10.17 -0.82 12.76
C ARG A 59 9.30 -0.29 11.61
N ALA A 60 9.92 0.11 10.50
CA ALA A 60 9.18 0.61 9.34
C ALA A 60 8.43 -0.52 8.62
N PHE A 61 9.03 -1.70 8.46
CA PHE A 61 8.37 -2.86 7.88
C PHE A 61 7.26 -3.40 8.78
N ASP A 62 7.39 -3.35 10.11
CA ASP A 62 6.30 -3.68 11.04
C ASP A 62 5.07 -2.81 10.79
N GLN A 63 5.27 -1.49 10.62
CA GLN A 63 4.19 -0.60 10.25
C GLN A 63 3.59 -0.95 8.88
N ALA A 64 4.42 -1.31 7.89
CA ALA A 64 3.96 -1.68 6.56
C ALA A 64 3.05 -2.91 6.58
N VAL A 65 3.48 -4.00 7.23
CA VAL A 65 2.71 -5.26 7.30
C VAL A 65 1.50 -5.17 8.24
N THR A 66 1.54 -4.30 9.24
CA THR A 66 0.39 -4.00 10.09
C THR A 66 -0.70 -3.27 9.30
N LYS A 67 -0.32 -2.34 8.42
CA LYS A 67 -1.25 -1.60 7.55
C LYS A 67 -1.76 -2.45 6.37
N ASP A 68 -0.96 -3.38 5.89
CA ASP A 68 -1.30 -4.30 4.79
C ASP A 68 -0.76 -5.71 5.08
N ALA A 69 -1.57 -6.51 5.74
CA ALA A 69 -1.24 -7.89 6.09
C ALA A 69 -1.13 -8.85 4.88
N CYS A 70 -1.48 -8.39 3.68
CA CYS A 70 -1.34 -9.16 2.44
C CYS A 70 -0.08 -8.77 1.64
N MET A 71 0.73 -7.83 2.12
CA MET A 71 1.93 -7.37 1.44
C MET A 71 3.07 -8.39 1.56
N ALA A 72 3.10 -9.40 0.67
CA ALA A 72 4.15 -10.43 0.70
C ALA A 72 5.57 -9.85 0.66
N VAL A 73 5.82 -8.81 -0.16
CA VAL A 73 7.13 -8.15 -0.23
C VAL A 73 7.49 -7.41 1.07
N GLY A 74 6.49 -6.99 1.86
CA GLY A 74 6.70 -6.41 3.20
C GLY A 74 7.26 -7.44 4.17
N PHE A 75 6.64 -8.61 4.27
CA PHE A 75 7.16 -9.74 5.07
C PHE A 75 8.53 -10.19 4.56
N PHE A 76 8.72 -10.29 3.24
CA PHE A 76 9.99 -10.67 2.65
C PHE A 76 11.14 -9.73 3.10
N GLN A 77 10.94 -8.42 3.04
CA GLN A 77 11.95 -7.44 3.44
C GLN A 77 12.09 -7.33 4.97
N ARG A 78 11.01 -7.56 5.74
CA ARG A 78 11.09 -7.63 7.20
C ARG A 78 11.93 -8.83 7.64
N GLY A 79 11.75 -9.98 6.98
CA GLY A 79 12.59 -11.14 7.18
C GLY A 79 14.07 -10.88 6.88
N VAL A 80 14.38 -10.08 5.84
CA VAL A 80 15.76 -9.66 5.56
C VAL A 80 16.31 -8.77 6.69
N ALA A 81 15.51 -7.85 7.24
CA ALA A 81 15.94 -7.02 8.37
C ALA A 81 16.18 -7.87 9.62
N ASN A 82 15.30 -8.80 9.96
CA ASN A 82 15.48 -9.75 11.06
C ASN A 82 16.74 -10.61 10.85
N PHE A 83 16.98 -11.09 9.63
CA PHE A 83 18.19 -11.86 9.31
C PHE A 83 19.48 -11.07 9.55
N GLN A 84 19.50 -9.79 9.15
CA GLN A 84 20.66 -8.92 9.39
C GLN A 84 20.91 -8.66 10.89
N LEU A 85 19.87 -8.78 11.71
CA LEU A 85 19.93 -8.68 13.17
C LEU A 85 20.21 -10.03 13.85
N GLU A 86 20.52 -11.07 13.07
CA GLU A 86 20.74 -12.45 13.53
C GLU A 86 19.51 -13.04 14.24
N ARG A 87 18.31 -12.46 14.04
CA ARG A 87 17.03 -12.95 14.54
C ARG A 87 16.48 -13.99 13.54
N PHE A 88 17.18 -15.11 13.43
CA PHE A 88 16.91 -16.09 12.36
C PHE A 88 15.54 -16.78 12.49
N GLN A 89 15.03 -16.94 13.71
CA GLN A 89 13.72 -17.54 13.94
C GLN A 89 12.60 -16.62 13.46
N GLU A 90 12.69 -15.32 13.74
CA GLU A 90 11.77 -14.29 13.28
C GLU A 90 11.87 -14.12 11.75
N ALA A 91 13.09 -14.14 11.22
CA ALA A 91 13.32 -14.11 9.77
C ALA A 91 12.65 -15.29 9.07
N LEU A 92 12.80 -16.51 9.61
CA LEU A 92 12.17 -17.72 9.09
C LEU A 92 10.64 -17.60 9.11
N SER A 93 10.07 -17.07 10.20
CA SER A 93 8.64 -16.83 10.31
C SER A 93 8.15 -15.86 9.23
N ASP A 94 8.86 -14.75 9.03
CA ASP A 94 8.52 -13.73 8.03
C ASP A 94 8.60 -14.27 6.61
N PHE A 95 9.63 -15.03 6.27
CA PHE A 95 9.74 -15.66 4.94
C PHE A 95 8.62 -16.68 4.70
N ARG A 96 8.21 -17.44 5.72
CA ARG A 96 7.05 -18.35 5.62
C ARG A 96 5.74 -17.57 5.43
N LEU A 97 5.57 -16.44 6.10
CA LEU A 97 4.42 -15.54 5.89
C LEU A 97 4.43 -14.98 4.46
N ALA A 98 5.58 -14.53 3.96
CA ALA A 98 5.71 -14.08 2.57
C ALA A 98 5.32 -15.19 1.58
N LEU A 99 5.76 -16.43 1.80
CA LEU A 99 5.41 -17.58 0.98
C LEU A 99 3.90 -17.89 1.05
N ALA A 100 3.30 -17.80 2.24
CA ALA A 100 1.86 -18.00 2.41
C ALA A 100 1.05 -16.95 1.64
N GLN A 101 1.53 -15.69 1.58
CA GLN A 101 0.86 -14.63 0.81
C GLN A 101 0.97 -14.82 -0.72
N LEU A 102 1.91 -15.61 -1.21
CA LEU A 102 1.93 -16.01 -2.62
C LEU A 102 0.77 -16.98 -2.97
N ARG A 103 0.17 -17.64 -1.98
CA ARG A 103 -1.01 -18.51 -2.15
C ARG A 103 -0.84 -19.57 -3.23
N GLY A 104 0.34 -20.16 -3.32
CA GLY A 104 0.67 -21.14 -4.35
C GLY A 104 1.03 -20.57 -5.71
N ASN A 105 0.93 -19.26 -5.93
CA ASN A 105 1.40 -18.65 -7.16
C ASN A 105 2.95 -18.68 -7.21
N ALA A 106 3.49 -18.83 -8.40
CA ALA A 106 4.93 -18.78 -8.61
C ALA A 106 5.51 -17.39 -8.40
N THR A 107 4.71 -16.33 -8.64
CA THR A 107 5.18 -14.94 -8.66
C THR A 107 4.05 -13.98 -8.29
N ILE A 108 4.40 -12.90 -7.59
CA ILE A 108 3.57 -11.69 -7.46
C ILE A 108 4.30 -10.55 -8.15
N ASP A 109 3.66 -9.93 -9.13
CA ASP A 109 4.19 -8.76 -9.83
C ASP A 109 3.72 -7.46 -9.16
N TYR A 110 4.66 -6.68 -8.62
CA TYR A 110 4.42 -5.41 -7.98
C TYR A 110 4.55 -4.20 -8.92
N THR A 111 4.88 -4.42 -10.20
CA THR A 111 5.12 -3.34 -11.18
C THR A 111 3.90 -2.44 -11.33
N GLN A 112 2.69 -3.02 -11.38
CA GLN A 112 1.45 -2.26 -11.45
C GLN A 112 1.17 -1.40 -10.21
N LEU A 113 1.78 -1.76 -9.08
CA LEU A 113 1.68 -1.01 -7.83
C LEU A 113 2.79 0.04 -7.67
N GLY A 114 3.69 0.12 -8.66
CA GLY A 114 4.78 1.10 -8.70
C GLY A 114 6.12 0.62 -8.15
N LEU A 115 6.27 -0.66 -7.80
CA LEU A 115 7.54 -1.27 -7.43
C LEU A 115 8.01 -2.16 -8.58
N ARG A 116 9.16 -1.86 -9.17
CA ARG A 116 9.75 -2.62 -10.29
C ARG A 116 10.41 -3.89 -9.78
N PHE A 117 9.58 -4.77 -9.23
CA PHE A 117 10.02 -6.02 -8.64
C PHE A 117 8.93 -7.08 -8.75
N GLN A 118 9.34 -8.30 -9.05
CA GLN A 118 8.51 -9.49 -9.04
C GLN A 118 9.02 -10.40 -7.94
N LEU A 119 8.20 -10.63 -6.91
CA LEU A 119 8.55 -11.56 -5.83
C LEU A 119 8.25 -12.98 -6.30
N GLN A 120 9.28 -13.80 -6.45
CA GLN A 120 9.16 -15.18 -6.90
C GLN A 120 9.21 -16.15 -5.72
N ALA A 121 8.41 -17.23 -5.79
CA ALA A 121 8.32 -18.22 -4.71
C ALA A 121 9.68 -18.86 -4.41
N TRP A 122 10.50 -19.14 -5.43
CA TRP A 122 11.83 -19.73 -5.25
C TRP A 122 12.80 -18.79 -4.51
N GLU A 123 12.68 -17.45 -4.67
CA GLU A 123 13.49 -16.49 -3.93
C GLU A 123 13.12 -16.47 -2.44
N VAL A 124 11.82 -16.63 -2.15
CA VAL A 124 11.34 -16.72 -0.77
C VAL A 124 11.81 -18.04 -0.14
N LEU A 125 11.74 -19.16 -0.86
CA LEU A 125 12.23 -20.47 -0.41
C LEU A 125 13.76 -20.45 -0.18
N PHE A 126 14.51 -19.78 -1.04
CA PHE A 126 15.93 -19.55 -0.83
C PHE A 126 16.20 -18.82 0.51
N ASN A 127 15.40 -17.81 0.83
CA ASN A 127 15.54 -17.09 2.08
C ASN A 127 15.11 -17.90 3.30
N VAL A 128 14.10 -18.78 3.14
CA VAL A 128 13.76 -19.78 4.15
C VAL A 128 14.98 -20.66 4.46
N ALA A 129 15.64 -21.17 3.41
CA ALA A 129 16.86 -21.98 3.57
C ALA A 129 17.98 -21.16 4.23
N ALA A 130 18.18 -19.91 3.86
CA ALA A 130 19.19 -19.04 4.48
C ALA A 130 18.94 -18.86 5.98
N ALA A 131 17.68 -18.62 6.40
CA ALA A 131 17.33 -18.51 7.82
C ALA A 131 17.50 -19.84 8.56
N GLN A 132 17.17 -20.97 7.93
CA GLN A 132 17.41 -22.32 8.47
C GLN A 132 18.91 -22.59 8.67
N CYS A 133 19.77 -22.17 7.74
CA CYS A 133 21.22 -22.25 7.92
C CYS A 133 21.67 -21.44 9.15
N GLY A 134 21.14 -20.23 9.35
CA GLY A 134 21.44 -19.42 10.54
C GLY A 134 21.02 -20.09 11.85
N LEU A 135 20.03 -20.96 11.81
CA LEU A 135 19.56 -21.77 12.94
C LEU A 135 20.30 -23.12 13.09
N GLY A 136 21.21 -23.46 12.17
CA GLY A 136 21.89 -24.75 12.15
C GLY A 136 21.02 -25.92 11.62
N LEU A 137 19.86 -25.63 11.03
CA LEU A 137 18.89 -26.58 10.49
C LEU A 137 19.27 -26.97 9.04
N TRP A 138 20.41 -27.64 8.88
CA TRP A 138 21.01 -27.90 7.55
C TRP A 138 20.19 -28.83 6.67
N ALA A 139 19.55 -29.84 7.26
CA ALA A 139 18.70 -30.79 6.52
C ALA A 139 17.46 -30.11 5.96
N GLU A 140 16.79 -29.28 6.77
CA GLU A 140 15.64 -28.49 6.37
C GLU A 140 16.01 -27.45 5.31
N ALA A 141 17.19 -26.82 5.46
CA ALA A 141 17.72 -25.87 4.48
C ALA A 141 17.96 -26.53 3.12
N THR A 142 18.52 -27.74 3.12
CA THR A 142 18.69 -28.56 1.90
C THR A 142 17.34 -28.80 1.22
N HIS A 143 16.35 -29.26 1.96
CA HIS A 143 15.00 -29.51 1.42
C HIS A 143 14.34 -28.24 0.87
N SER A 144 14.48 -27.12 1.58
CA SER A 144 13.93 -25.82 1.10
C SER A 144 14.60 -25.34 -0.19
N LEU A 145 15.91 -25.62 -0.36
CA LEU A 145 16.61 -25.33 -1.62
C LEU A 145 16.20 -26.25 -2.76
N GLU A 146 16.01 -27.54 -2.50
CA GLU A 146 15.49 -28.50 -3.49
C GLU A 146 14.10 -28.05 -3.98
N GLU A 147 13.24 -27.62 -3.07
CA GLU A 147 11.95 -27.03 -3.43
C GLU A 147 12.13 -25.74 -4.26
N ALA A 148 13.08 -24.86 -3.89
CA ALA A 148 13.39 -23.67 -4.66
C ALA A 148 13.89 -24.00 -6.08
N ILE A 149 14.72 -25.02 -6.24
CA ILE A 149 15.20 -25.51 -7.55
C ILE A 149 14.02 -26.01 -8.41
N SER A 150 13.07 -26.72 -7.80
CA SER A 150 11.89 -27.22 -8.53
C SER A 150 10.95 -26.14 -9.04
N LYS A 151 10.91 -24.97 -8.34
CA LYS A 151 10.03 -23.83 -8.65
C LYS A 151 10.74 -22.69 -9.35
N GLY A 152 12.07 -22.72 -9.37
CA GLY A 152 12.88 -21.66 -9.96
C GLY A 152 12.93 -21.73 -11.49
N PRO A 153 13.15 -20.57 -12.14
CA PRO A 153 13.41 -20.53 -13.56
C PRO A 153 14.78 -21.17 -13.88
N GLU A 154 14.92 -21.65 -15.10
CA GLU A 154 16.15 -22.31 -15.54
C GLU A 154 17.39 -21.43 -15.36
N GLY A 155 17.26 -20.12 -15.58
CA GLY A 155 18.34 -19.15 -15.37
C GLY A 155 18.80 -19.00 -13.91
N ALA A 156 17.99 -19.40 -12.91
CA ALA A 156 18.38 -19.41 -11.50
C ALA A 156 19.09 -20.70 -11.06
N ARG A 157 19.03 -21.75 -11.86
CA ARG A 157 19.46 -23.08 -11.48
C ARG A 157 20.92 -23.14 -11.01
N ASN A 158 21.85 -22.58 -11.77
CA ASN A 158 23.26 -22.58 -11.38
C ASN A 158 23.53 -21.90 -10.03
N SER A 159 22.80 -20.83 -9.73
CA SER A 159 22.89 -20.11 -8.47
C SER A 159 22.31 -20.94 -7.31
N LEU A 160 21.21 -21.67 -7.54
CA LEU A 160 20.59 -22.55 -6.57
C LEU A 160 21.42 -23.80 -6.32
N ASP A 161 21.99 -24.41 -7.35
CA ASP A 161 22.89 -25.57 -7.22
C ASP A 161 24.16 -25.18 -6.44
N THR A 162 24.70 -23.98 -6.68
CA THR A 162 25.83 -23.46 -5.89
C THR A 162 25.45 -23.30 -4.43
N ALA A 163 24.26 -22.73 -4.14
CA ALA A 163 23.76 -22.58 -2.77
C ALA A 163 23.55 -23.94 -2.09
N LEU A 164 23.02 -24.91 -2.79
CA LEU A 164 22.85 -26.29 -2.30
C LEU A 164 24.22 -26.89 -1.91
N GLY A 165 25.22 -26.73 -2.75
CA GLY A 165 26.59 -27.16 -2.45
C GLY A 165 27.22 -26.43 -1.23
N GLN A 166 26.83 -25.18 -0.98
CA GLN A 166 27.25 -24.45 0.23
C GLN A 166 26.60 -25.04 1.48
N VAL A 167 25.26 -25.28 1.44
CA VAL A 167 24.53 -25.83 2.57
C VAL A 167 25.01 -27.23 2.93
N GLN A 168 25.32 -28.08 1.94
CA GLN A 168 25.93 -29.41 2.18
C GLN A 168 27.27 -29.34 2.89
N LYS A 169 28.01 -28.24 2.71
CA LYS A 169 29.26 -27.95 3.41
C LYS A 169 29.05 -27.19 4.72
N GLN A 170 27.80 -27.01 5.15
CA GLN A 170 27.43 -26.23 6.32
C GLN A 170 27.92 -24.77 6.27
N ALA A 171 27.99 -24.21 5.07
CA ALA A 171 28.32 -22.81 4.88
C ALA A 171 27.03 -21.95 4.87
N PRO A 172 27.03 -20.79 5.57
CA PRO A 172 25.85 -19.94 5.65
C PRO A 172 25.52 -19.30 4.31
N LEU A 173 24.23 -19.06 4.08
CA LEU A 173 23.72 -18.34 2.92
C LEU A 173 23.38 -16.89 3.29
N GLN A 174 23.49 -15.99 2.31
CA GLN A 174 23.00 -14.62 2.44
C GLN A 174 21.62 -14.51 1.80
N PRO A 175 20.65 -13.85 2.47
CA PRO A 175 19.29 -13.76 1.95
C PRO A 175 19.23 -12.84 0.72
N ARG A 176 18.34 -13.19 -0.20
CA ARG A 176 17.93 -12.33 -1.31
C ARG A 176 17.07 -11.19 -0.77
N ARG A 177 17.13 -10.05 -1.43
CA ARG A 177 16.36 -8.86 -1.07
C ARG A 177 15.88 -8.14 -2.32
N VAL A 178 14.94 -7.22 -2.15
CA VAL A 178 14.56 -6.29 -3.20
C VAL A 178 15.80 -5.55 -3.71
N PRO A 179 15.99 -5.41 -5.04
CA PRO A 179 17.16 -4.75 -5.60
C PRO A 179 17.38 -3.35 -5.04
N ARG A 180 18.66 -2.96 -4.95
CA ARG A 180 19.02 -1.62 -4.45
C ARG A 180 18.40 -0.54 -5.33
N GLY A 181 17.79 0.45 -4.69
CA GLY A 181 17.16 1.56 -5.40
C GLY A 181 15.71 1.32 -5.82
N GLU A 182 15.20 0.10 -5.67
CA GLU A 182 13.80 -0.18 -5.94
C GLU A 182 12.94 0.07 -4.70
N VAL A 183 11.99 1.01 -4.86
CA VAL A 183 10.98 1.40 -3.89
C VAL A 183 9.67 1.66 -4.62
N PHE A 184 8.55 1.63 -3.92
CA PHE A 184 7.27 2.00 -4.50
C PHE A 184 7.29 3.45 -4.98
N ARG A 185 6.83 3.68 -6.21
CA ARG A 185 6.73 4.97 -6.87
C ARG A 185 5.26 5.30 -7.15
N PRO A 186 4.88 6.57 -7.15
CA PRO A 186 3.55 6.96 -7.62
C PRO A 186 3.41 6.60 -9.10
N GLN A 187 2.19 6.25 -9.52
CA GLN A 187 1.93 6.00 -10.93
C GLN A 187 2.03 7.30 -11.73
N ARG A 188 2.52 7.21 -12.97
CA ARG A 188 2.73 8.37 -13.85
C ARG A 188 1.49 9.23 -14.02
N ARG A 189 0.33 8.60 -14.19
CA ARG A 189 -0.97 9.30 -14.28
C ARG A 189 -1.25 10.23 -13.09
N HIS A 190 -0.80 9.86 -11.88
CA HIS A 190 -0.98 10.71 -10.70
C HIS A 190 -0.07 11.93 -10.72
N LEU A 191 1.07 11.86 -11.39
CA LEU A 191 2.00 12.97 -11.55
C LEU A 191 1.54 13.93 -12.64
N GLU A 192 0.99 13.42 -13.75
CA GLU A 192 0.46 14.22 -14.86
C GLU A 192 -0.69 15.13 -14.42
N HIS A 193 -1.52 14.67 -13.47
CA HIS A 193 -2.60 15.50 -12.90
C HIS A 193 -2.12 16.57 -11.89
N LEU A 194 -0.85 16.54 -11.48
CA LEU A 194 -0.25 17.53 -10.58
C LEU A 194 0.46 18.66 -11.32
N GLU A 195 0.72 18.51 -12.61
CA GLU A 195 1.19 19.61 -13.43
C GLU A 195 0.07 20.64 -13.52
N PRO A 196 0.34 21.93 -13.21
CA PRO A 196 -0.67 22.96 -13.38
C PRO A 196 -1.08 22.95 -14.85
N VAL A 197 -2.34 22.64 -15.10
CA VAL A 197 -2.91 22.83 -16.44
C VAL A 197 -2.95 24.31 -16.66
N ASP A 198 -2.04 24.83 -17.44
CA ASP A 198 -2.04 26.22 -17.86
C ASP A 198 -3.23 26.45 -18.80
N PHE A 199 -4.38 26.74 -18.20
CA PHE A 199 -5.60 27.08 -18.93
C PHE A 199 -5.42 28.35 -19.80
N LEU A 200 -4.40 29.14 -19.54
CA LEU A 200 -4.08 30.36 -20.29
C LEU A 200 -3.04 30.13 -21.39
N GLY A 201 -2.40 28.97 -21.40
CA GLY A 201 -1.20 28.69 -22.19
C GLY A 201 -1.38 28.54 -23.69
N LYS A 202 -2.56 28.64 -24.29
CA LYS A 202 -2.78 28.66 -25.75
C LYS A 202 -4.17 29.20 -26.12
N ALA A 203 -4.64 30.25 -25.49
CA ALA A 203 -5.68 31.06 -26.12
C ALA A 203 -5.05 31.72 -27.34
N LYS A 204 -5.19 31.09 -28.51
CA LYS A 204 -4.91 31.72 -29.78
C LYS A 204 -5.96 32.82 -29.90
N VAL A 205 -5.56 34.06 -29.60
CA VAL A 205 -6.39 35.23 -29.90
C VAL A 205 -6.53 35.25 -31.42
N VAL A 206 -7.64 34.72 -31.92
CA VAL A 206 -8.04 34.95 -33.31
C VAL A 206 -8.58 36.39 -33.32
N THR A 207 -7.70 37.32 -33.59
CA THR A 207 -8.13 38.65 -34.04
C THR A 207 -8.75 38.45 -35.41
N SER A 208 -10.08 38.28 -35.42
CA SER A 208 -10.83 38.50 -36.62
C SER A 208 -10.75 39.98 -36.93
N SER A 209 -9.94 40.34 -37.90
CA SER A 209 -10.01 41.67 -38.53
C SER A 209 -11.39 41.74 -39.19
N ILE A 210 -12.29 42.50 -38.59
CA ILE A 210 -13.55 42.91 -39.24
C ILE A 210 -13.09 43.93 -40.29
N PRO A 211 -13.39 43.69 -41.59
CA PRO A 211 -13.17 44.73 -42.58
C PRO A 211 -14.08 45.93 -42.26
N GLU A 212 -13.49 47.09 -42.13
CA GLU A 212 -14.21 48.36 -42.06
C GLU A 212 -14.89 48.58 -43.38
N ASP A 213 -16.15 48.22 -43.49
CA ASP A 213 -17.00 48.61 -44.64
C ASP A 213 -17.80 49.83 -44.26
N GLN A 214 -17.49 50.90 -45.00
CA GLN A 214 -18.14 52.16 -44.92
C GLN A 214 -19.61 52.04 -45.36
N HIS A 215 -20.56 52.18 -44.45
CA HIS A 215 -21.88 52.66 -44.84
C HIS A 215 -22.45 53.67 -43.84
N LYS A 216 -22.61 54.85 -44.36
CA LYS A 216 -23.36 55.99 -43.81
C LYS A 216 -24.80 55.65 -43.41
N GLY A 217 -25.13 56.08 -42.26
CA GLY A 217 -26.41 56.68 -41.91
C GLY A 217 -27.67 55.84 -42.00
N VAL A 218 -28.31 55.69 -40.89
CA VAL A 218 -29.70 56.10 -40.67
C VAL A 218 -30.06 55.85 -39.21
N TRP A 219 -30.31 56.89 -38.48
CA TRP A 219 -30.91 56.85 -37.16
C TRP A 219 -32.39 56.37 -37.30
N ARG A 220 -32.82 55.34 -36.65
CA ARG A 220 -34.20 55.04 -36.34
C ARG A 220 -34.40 54.64 -34.89
N GLN A 221 -35.38 55.30 -34.37
CA GLN A 221 -35.90 55.45 -33.04
C GLN A 221 -36.23 54.13 -32.32
N ARG A 222 -36.04 54.21 -31.05
CA ARG A 222 -36.47 53.31 -29.98
C ARG A 222 -38.01 53.23 -29.91
N PRO A 223 -38.61 52.07 -29.66
CA PRO A 223 -39.93 51.99 -29.05
C PRO A 223 -39.84 51.79 -27.56
N GLN A 224 -40.70 52.57 -26.87
CA GLN A 224 -40.91 52.54 -25.43
C GLN A 224 -41.65 51.31 -24.95
N VAL A 225 -41.33 50.98 -23.74
CA VAL A 225 -41.93 50.00 -22.85
C VAL A 225 -43.29 50.48 -22.39
N GLN A 226 -44.26 49.59 -22.32
CA GLN A 226 -45.44 49.77 -21.46
C GLN A 226 -45.50 48.60 -20.46
N ASP A 227 -45.49 49.03 -19.19
CA ASP A 227 -45.86 48.25 -18.04
C ASP A 227 -47.33 47.86 -18.06
N THR A 228 -47.64 46.64 -17.69
CA THR A 228 -48.95 46.35 -17.07
C THR A 228 -48.74 45.33 -15.94
N ALA A 229 -49.18 45.75 -14.80
CA ALA A 229 -49.26 45.04 -13.55
C ALA A 229 -50.48 44.08 -13.50
N GLY A 230 -50.48 43.18 -12.58
CA GLY A 230 -51.65 42.40 -12.12
C GLY A 230 -51.26 41.03 -11.64
N GLU A 231 -51.05 40.89 -10.33
CA GLU A 231 -51.91 40.18 -9.38
C GLU A 231 -52.13 38.71 -9.71
N THR A 232 -51.92 37.70 -8.87
CA THR A 232 -52.34 37.43 -7.49
C THR A 232 -51.72 36.16 -6.96
N ARG A 233 -51.40 36.15 -5.67
CA ARG A 233 -51.18 34.97 -4.80
C ARG A 233 -52.53 34.22 -4.59
N PRO A 234 -52.66 33.00 -3.95
CA PRO A 234 -51.87 32.52 -2.80
C PRO A 234 -51.65 30.97 -2.67
N GLY A 235 -50.81 30.63 -1.74
CA GLY A 235 -51.05 29.59 -0.71
C GLY A 235 -50.63 28.16 -1.07
N THR A 236 -49.79 27.44 -0.37
CA THR A 236 -49.89 26.97 0.99
C THR A 236 -48.63 26.10 1.33
N ALA A 237 -48.00 26.32 2.42
CA ALA A 237 -47.17 25.38 3.17
C ALA A 237 -48.11 24.66 4.18
N PRO A 238 -47.72 23.73 5.05
CA PRO A 238 -46.43 23.17 5.42
C PRO A 238 -46.41 21.65 5.75
N ARG A 239 -45.23 21.13 6.06
CA ARG A 239 -44.77 20.10 7.04
C ARG A 239 -45.85 19.19 7.74
N PRO A 240 -45.48 17.97 8.34
CA PRO A 240 -44.40 17.83 9.30
C PRO A 240 -43.64 16.46 9.34
N ARG A 241 -42.55 16.45 10.12
CA ARG A 241 -41.90 15.26 10.69
C ARG A 241 -42.81 14.56 11.72
N PRO A 242 -42.45 13.31 12.10
CA PRO A 242 -42.43 13.01 13.53
C PRO A 242 -41.13 12.35 14.02
N SER A 243 -40.72 12.76 15.18
CA SER A 243 -39.78 12.13 16.11
C SER A 243 -40.58 11.36 17.21
N PRO A 244 -39.90 10.80 18.22
CA PRO A 244 -39.98 9.39 18.60
C PRO A 244 -40.77 9.17 19.91
N LEU A 245 -41.07 7.93 20.25
CA LEU A 245 -41.48 7.59 21.62
C LEU A 245 -41.12 6.16 22.01
N ALA A 246 -40.48 6.11 23.15
CA ALA A 246 -40.14 5.07 24.06
C ALA A 246 -41.32 4.25 24.59
N LEU A 247 -41.03 3.07 25.15
CA LEU A 247 -41.66 2.39 26.31
C LEU A 247 -40.91 1.04 26.45
N LEU A 248 -40.13 0.83 27.49
CA LEU A 248 -40.36 0.41 28.87
C LEU A 248 -41.08 -0.95 29.04
N GLY A 249 -40.44 -1.85 29.78
CA GLY A 249 -41.01 -3.07 30.40
C GLY A 249 -39.94 -4.14 30.64
N GLN A 250 -39.22 -4.15 31.72
CA GLN A 250 -39.36 -4.76 33.06
C GLN A 250 -38.89 -6.22 33.13
N HIS A 251 -37.93 -6.41 34.07
CA HIS A 251 -37.42 -7.67 34.67
C HIS A 251 -38.52 -8.39 35.51
N PRO A 252 -38.32 -9.64 35.99
CA PRO A 252 -37.32 -9.98 37.01
C PRO A 252 -36.69 -11.40 36.93
N GLY A 253 -35.47 -11.60 37.31
CA GLY A 253 -35.01 -12.10 38.62
C GLY A 253 -34.93 -13.62 38.74
N THR A 254 -33.73 -14.16 38.98
CA THR A 254 -33.36 -15.04 40.08
C THR A 254 -31.86 -15.41 40.04
N THR A 255 -31.24 -15.27 41.21
CA THR A 255 -29.89 -15.68 41.62
C THR A 255 -29.93 -17.10 42.21
N PRO A 256 -28.85 -17.63 42.83
CA PRO A 256 -27.61 -18.22 42.26
C PRO A 256 -27.43 -19.68 42.75
N ASP A 257 -26.54 -20.41 42.13
CA ASP A 257 -25.99 -21.60 42.82
C ASP A 257 -24.50 -21.82 42.45
N LYS A 258 -23.69 -22.10 43.41
CA LYS A 258 -22.26 -22.39 43.47
C LYS A 258 -22.08 -23.79 44.03
N PRO A 259 -20.92 -24.44 44.07
CA PRO A 259 -19.96 -24.84 43.03
C PRO A 259 -19.72 -26.38 43.04
N GLN A 260 -19.25 -26.93 41.98
CA GLN A 260 -18.58 -28.26 42.02
C GLN A 260 -17.31 -28.28 41.21
N ALA A 261 -16.24 -28.63 41.93
CA ALA A 261 -14.91 -28.91 41.40
C ALA A 261 -14.92 -30.13 40.46
N ARG A 262 -14.35 -30.01 39.26
CA ARG A 262 -13.92 -31.14 38.44
C ARG A 262 -12.53 -30.90 37.83
N LYS A 263 -11.71 -31.87 38.11
CA LYS A 263 -10.40 -32.31 37.62
C LYS A 263 -9.86 -31.61 36.35
N ALA A 264 -8.62 -31.17 36.48
CA ALA A 264 -7.76 -30.71 35.43
C ALA A 264 -7.62 -31.72 34.28
N ALA A 265 -7.83 -31.25 33.04
CA ALA A 265 -7.43 -31.90 31.80
C ALA A 265 -6.23 -31.12 31.22
N PRO A 266 -5.36 -31.79 30.44
CA PRO A 266 -4.07 -31.23 30.06
C PRO A 266 -4.23 -30.06 29.09
N THR A 267 -3.36 -29.07 29.26
CA THR A 267 -3.21 -27.90 28.40
C THR A 267 -2.99 -28.29 26.94
N PRO A 268 -3.79 -27.78 25.99
CA PRO A 268 -3.45 -27.87 24.58
C PRO A 268 -2.32 -26.88 24.28
N GLY A 269 -1.37 -27.32 23.45
CA GLY A 269 -0.27 -26.52 22.91
C GLY A 269 -0.76 -25.30 22.12
N PRO A 270 0.13 -24.38 21.76
CA PRO A 270 -0.25 -23.10 21.17
C PRO A 270 -1.04 -23.31 19.89
N ALA A 271 -2.24 -22.72 19.88
CA ALA A 271 -3.15 -22.73 18.76
C ALA A 271 -2.49 -22.10 17.53
N ALA A 272 -2.60 -22.78 16.39
CA ALA A 272 -2.29 -22.22 15.09
C ALA A 272 -3.07 -20.90 14.92
N PRO A 273 -2.46 -19.86 14.31
CA PRO A 273 -3.15 -18.60 14.06
C PRO A 273 -4.40 -18.87 13.21
N PRO A 274 -5.50 -18.14 13.46
CA PRO A 274 -6.73 -18.33 12.72
C PRO A 274 -6.47 -18.12 11.23
N ALA A 275 -6.89 -19.07 10.42
CA ALA A 275 -6.93 -18.90 8.99
C ALA A 275 -7.72 -17.62 8.69
N CYS A 276 -7.06 -16.63 8.09
CA CYS A 276 -7.70 -15.41 7.60
C CYS A 276 -8.74 -15.81 6.55
N GLY A 277 -9.96 -16.07 7.00
CA GLY A 277 -11.11 -16.41 6.17
C GLY A 277 -11.75 -15.19 5.50
N PHE A 278 -10.98 -14.15 5.22
CA PHE A 278 -11.44 -13.07 4.36
C PHE A 278 -10.91 -13.32 2.94
N PRO A 279 -11.79 -13.37 1.94
CA PRO A 279 -11.35 -13.34 0.57
C PRO A 279 -10.64 -11.98 0.39
N CYS A 280 -9.32 -11.99 0.27
CA CYS A 280 -8.60 -10.87 -0.32
C CYS A 280 -9.06 -10.81 -1.77
N ARG A 281 -10.26 -10.26 -2.01
CA ARG A 281 -10.62 -9.77 -3.32
C ARG A 281 -9.57 -8.74 -3.67
N GLY A 282 -9.00 -8.88 -4.81
CA GLY A 282 -8.04 -7.95 -5.38
C GLY A 282 -8.48 -6.51 -5.20
N PRO A 283 -7.59 -5.62 -5.24
CA PRO A 283 -7.29 -4.59 -4.28
C PRO A 283 -8.48 -3.66 -4.03
N THR A 284 -8.98 -3.62 -2.82
CA THR A 284 -9.77 -2.50 -2.28
C THR A 284 -9.00 -1.16 -2.31
N TRP A 285 -7.84 -1.17 -2.94
CA TRP A 285 -7.00 -0.02 -3.26
C TRP A 285 -7.68 0.98 -4.19
N SER A 286 -8.67 0.57 -4.99
CA SER A 286 -9.47 1.53 -5.76
C SER A 286 -10.30 2.42 -4.84
N LYS A 287 -10.74 1.93 -3.66
CA LYS A 287 -11.51 2.74 -2.71
C LYS A 287 -10.64 3.66 -1.86
N LEU A 288 -9.43 3.26 -1.48
CA LEU A 288 -8.51 4.16 -0.76
C LEU A 288 -7.79 5.12 -1.72
N ALA A 289 -7.36 4.67 -2.89
CA ALA A 289 -6.88 5.58 -3.93
C ALA A 289 -8.00 6.50 -4.43
N ASN A 290 -9.25 6.04 -4.53
CA ASN A 290 -10.39 6.90 -4.84
C ASN A 290 -10.78 7.82 -3.68
N ARG A 291 -10.56 7.46 -2.43
CA ARG A 291 -10.74 8.38 -1.31
C ARG A 291 -9.67 9.48 -1.28
N PHE A 292 -8.48 9.17 -1.80
CA PHE A 292 -7.40 10.13 -2.01
C PHE A 292 -7.54 10.92 -3.34
N LEU A 293 -8.44 10.54 -4.25
CA LEU A 293 -8.58 11.15 -5.57
C LEU A 293 -10.00 11.66 -5.89
N GLN A 294 -10.97 11.48 -4.97
CA GLN A 294 -12.27 12.13 -5.10
C GLN A 294 -12.26 13.51 -4.42
N VAL A 295 -11.50 14.45 -4.94
CA VAL A 295 -11.87 15.86 -4.87
C VAL A 295 -12.69 16.14 -6.13
N ARG A 296 -13.99 16.25 -5.94
CA ARG A 296 -14.92 16.77 -6.97
C ARG A 296 -14.42 18.12 -7.45
N VAL A 297 -14.22 18.22 -8.74
CA VAL A 297 -14.35 19.47 -9.46
C VAL A 297 -15.84 19.82 -9.37
N SER A 298 -16.17 20.82 -8.56
CA SER A 298 -17.40 21.61 -8.66
C SER A 298 -17.02 22.95 -9.22
#